data_ca1bd8c130ae2e7a18b506d2081fcbfe
#
_entry.id   ca1bd8c130ae2e7a18b506d2081fcbfe
#
_cell.length_a   1.000
_cell.length_b   1.000
_cell.length_c   1.000
_cell.angle_alpha   90.00
_cell.angle_beta   90.00
_cell.angle_gamma   90.00
#
_symmetry.space_group_name_H-M   'P 1'
#
loop_
_entity.id
_entity.type
_entity.pdbx_description
1 polymer ?
#
loop_
_entity_poly.entity_id
_entity_poly.type
_entity_poly.pdbx_seq_one_letter_code
_entity_poly.pdbx_strand_id
1 'polypeptide(L)'
;MSELLKNREYKKEKMKELLKKIHEGEDVEKLKEEFKELLRSISPLEIPLIEQELVKEGISAREIAKMCDIHVELFREAIAGSEKEELKDIPPGHPLHTLYEENKEIMKDAEMLNLYASTLANTKDERMRKEILEVLKGMVNRLRAVGFTHYNREEMLLFPYLERRGITAVPTVLWTKHDEIRGMIKQLLEILKKENEMEWKEFVSKVKEKASELSRALVDMVFRENNILYPTLKALLSEGEWVAIRQQEDEIGYYKVKPGNEWKPKAKPLHPYEIDITLTAEQILSLPKEVQMVLRGQKLQGDKTKVKREGDLELDTGYLSPKEINAIFKHLPVDITFIDKDDRVRFFSGGDRIFTRTPSVIGRPVQLCHPPKSVHIVNKILKAFKEGRKDIAEFWIQMGGRFIHIRYFAVRDENGEYLGTLEVVQDVTEIKNLKGEKRLLDWRD
;
A
#
# COMPACT_ATOMS: atom_id res chain seq x y z
N MET A 1 -40.13 -3.14 -18.01
CA MET A 1 -39.01 -2.37 -17.40
C MET A 1 -38.28 -3.13 -16.31
N SER A 2 -38.94 -3.80 -15.33
CA SER A 2 -38.23 -4.52 -14.25
C SER A 2 -37.40 -5.74 -14.72
N GLU A 3 -37.77 -6.42 -15.80
CA GLU A 3 -36.95 -7.51 -16.37
C GLU A 3 -35.73 -7.01 -17.12
N LEU A 4 -35.85 -5.87 -17.81
CA LEU A 4 -34.72 -5.23 -18.50
C LEU A 4 -33.66 -4.71 -17.52
N LEU A 5 -34.07 -4.17 -16.38
CA LEU A 5 -33.14 -3.70 -15.33
C LEU A 5 -32.37 -4.86 -14.66
N LYS A 6 -32.83 -6.10 -14.76
CA LYS A 6 -32.11 -7.30 -14.33
C LYS A 6 -31.09 -7.80 -15.36
N ASN A 7 -31.16 -7.31 -16.60
CA ASN A 7 -30.24 -7.70 -17.66
C ASN A 7 -28.91 -6.92 -17.53
N ARG A 8 -27.83 -7.64 -17.34
CA ARG A 8 -26.48 -7.08 -17.15
C ARG A 8 -26.02 -6.20 -18.31
N GLU A 9 -26.21 -6.63 -19.56
CA GLU A 9 -25.83 -5.84 -20.73
C GLU A 9 -26.59 -4.51 -20.76
N TYR A 10 -27.84 -4.51 -20.39
CA TYR A 10 -28.63 -3.29 -20.28
C TYR A 10 -28.07 -2.37 -19.18
N LYS A 11 -27.74 -2.92 -17.99
CA LYS A 11 -27.12 -2.15 -16.89
C LYS A 11 -25.79 -1.53 -17.34
N LYS A 12 -24.94 -2.31 -18.01
CA LYS A 12 -23.63 -1.87 -18.51
C LYS A 12 -23.79 -0.76 -19.57
N GLU A 13 -24.66 -0.92 -20.54
CA GLU A 13 -24.89 0.11 -21.56
C GLU A 13 -25.45 1.40 -20.96
N LYS A 14 -26.35 1.29 -19.98
CA LYS A 14 -26.87 2.46 -19.25
C LYS A 14 -25.80 3.13 -18.37
N MET A 15 -24.87 2.38 -17.81
CA MET A 15 -23.73 2.94 -17.10
C MET A 15 -22.79 3.67 -18.06
N LYS A 16 -22.57 3.17 -19.27
CA LYS A 16 -21.81 3.88 -20.31
C LYS A 16 -22.52 5.18 -20.73
N GLU A 17 -23.84 5.17 -20.87
CA GLU A 17 -24.63 6.35 -21.17
C GLU A 17 -24.49 7.41 -20.08
N LEU A 18 -24.56 7.00 -18.80
CA LEU A 18 -24.33 7.85 -17.64
C LEU A 18 -22.92 8.47 -17.67
N LEU A 19 -21.89 7.65 -17.93
CA LEU A 19 -20.51 8.11 -18.06
C LEU A 19 -20.36 9.19 -19.16
N LYS A 20 -20.98 8.95 -20.32
CA LYS A 20 -20.93 9.88 -21.43
C LYS A 20 -21.55 11.23 -21.06
N LYS A 21 -22.73 11.24 -20.43
CA LYS A 21 -23.40 12.44 -19.96
C LYS A 21 -22.60 13.22 -18.91
N ILE A 22 -21.92 12.49 -18.01
CA ILE A 22 -20.98 13.09 -17.04
C ILE A 22 -19.80 13.77 -17.75
N HIS A 23 -19.26 13.13 -18.79
CA HIS A 23 -18.18 13.69 -19.61
C HIS A 23 -18.62 14.94 -20.39
N GLU A 24 -19.86 14.97 -20.81
CA GLU A 24 -20.50 16.11 -21.50
C GLU A 24 -20.83 17.25 -20.53
N GLY A 25 -20.63 17.05 -19.20
CA GLY A 25 -20.81 18.07 -18.17
C GLY A 25 -22.27 18.31 -17.79
N GLU A 26 -23.14 17.30 -17.97
CA GLU A 26 -24.54 17.42 -17.52
C GLU A 26 -24.60 17.51 -15.98
N ASP A 27 -25.67 18.18 -15.50
CA ASP A 27 -25.92 18.42 -14.09
C ASP A 27 -26.12 17.10 -13.32
N VAL A 28 -25.33 16.91 -12.23
CA VAL A 28 -25.30 15.68 -11.42
C VAL A 28 -26.67 15.37 -10.79
N GLU A 29 -27.41 16.39 -10.33
CA GLU A 29 -28.73 16.19 -9.70
C GLU A 29 -29.75 15.69 -10.72
N LYS A 30 -29.68 16.20 -11.96
CA LYS A 30 -30.52 15.74 -13.06
C LYS A 30 -30.20 14.29 -13.43
N LEU A 31 -28.92 13.94 -13.49
CA LEU A 31 -28.48 12.57 -13.77
C LEU A 31 -28.88 11.59 -12.64
N LYS A 32 -28.89 12.02 -11.40
CA LYS A 32 -29.40 11.24 -10.26
C LYS A 32 -30.85 10.80 -10.47
N GLU A 33 -31.72 11.72 -10.77
CA GLU A 33 -33.14 11.38 -10.98
C GLU A 33 -33.34 10.54 -12.25
N GLU A 34 -32.63 10.82 -13.34
CA GLU A 34 -32.74 10.07 -14.60
C GLU A 34 -32.29 8.61 -14.45
N PHE A 35 -31.24 8.34 -13.68
CA PHE A 35 -30.65 7.00 -13.51
C PHE A 35 -31.00 6.34 -12.17
N LYS A 36 -31.86 6.93 -11.36
CA LYS A 36 -32.23 6.51 -10.01
C LYS A 36 -32.67 5.03 -9.93
N GLU A 37 -33.55 4.59 -10.83
CA GLU A 37 -34.01 3.21 -10.91
C GLU A 37 -32.88 2.23 -11.27
N LEU A 38 -32.01 2.60 -12.18
CA LEU A 38 -30.84 1.82 -12.55
C LEU A 38 -29.92 1.64 -11.34
N LEU A 39 -29.58 2.70 -10.66
CA LEU A 39 -28.66 2.70 -9.53
C LEU A 39 -29.19 1.91 -8.35
N ARG A 40 -30.49 1.98 -8.06
CA ARG A 40 -31.15 1.12 -7.07
C ARG A 40 -31.16 -0.36 -7.44
N SER A 41 -31.03 -0.68 -8.73
CA SER A 41 -31.04 -2.05 -9.23
C SER A 41 -29.67 -2.72 -9.26
N ILE A 42 -28.58 -1.94 -9.07
CA ILE A 42 -27.20 -2.45 -9.08
C ILE A 42 -26.77 -2.79 -7.65
N SER A 43 -26.37 -4.03 -7.43
CA SER A 43 -25.77 -4.43 -6.15
C SER A 43 -24.35 -3.85 -5.99
N PRO A 44 -23.90 -3.49 -4.77
CA PRO A 44 -22.51 -3.11 -4.50
C PRO A 44 -21.48 -4.10 -5.05
N LEU A 45 -21.82 -5.37 -5.12
CA LEU A 45 -20.96 -6.44 -5.65
C LEU A 45 -20.92 -6.50 -7.19
N GLU A 46 -21.91 -5.94 -7.88
CA GLU A 46 -21.90 -5.82 -9.34
C GLU A 46 -21.01 -4.68 -9.84
N ILE A 47 -20.82 -3.63 -9.04
CA ILE A 47 -20.07 -2.42 -9.42
C ILE A 47 -18.63 -2.77 -9.86
N PRO A 48 -17.82 -3.50 -9.08
CA PRO A 48 -16.47 -3.88 -9.46
C PRO A 48 -16.40 -4.61 -10.81
N LEU A 49 -17.39 -5.42 -11.10
CA LEU A 49 -17.44 -6.22 -12.31
C LEU A 49 -17.83 -5.39 -13.55
N ILE A 50 -18.74 -4.45 -13.37
CA ILE A 50 -19.11 -3.50 -14.44
C ILE A 50 -17.93 -2.57 -14.75
N GLU A 51 -17.28 -2.02 -13.73
CA GLU A 51 -16.10 -1.16 -13.86
C GLU A 51 -14.96 -1.87 -14.59
N GLN A 52 -14.69 -3.12 -14.25
CA GLN A 52 -13.68 -3.92 -14.93
C GLN A 52 -13.99 -4.15 -16.41
N GLU A 53 -15.26 -4.34 -16.78
CA GLU A 53 -15.65 -4.46 -18.18
C GLU A 53 -15.43 -3.16 -18.94
N LEU A 54 -15.78 -2.02 -18.33
CA LEU A 54 -15.55 -0.71 -18.90
C LEU A 54 -14.04 -0.44 -19.11
N VAL A 55 -13.17 -0.86 -18.18
CA VAL A 55 -11.71 -0.81 -18.36
C VAL A 55 -11.27 -1.67 -19.54
N LYS A 56 -11.79 -2.89 -19.68
CA LYS A 56 -11.44 -3.79 -20.82
C LYS A 56 -11.90 -3.20 -22.17
N GLU A 57 -12.93 -2.39 -22.17
CA GLU A 57 -13.45 -1.68 -23.35
C GLU A 57 -12.68 -0.38 -23.64
N GLY A 58 -11.66 -0.05 -22.84
CA GLY A 58 -10.75 1.07 -23.07
C GLY A 58 -11.09 2.35 -22.33
N ILE A 59 -12.08 2.33 -21.43
CA ILE A 59 -12.35 3.45 -20.53
C ILE A 59 -11.25 3.51 -19.46
N SER A 60 -10.63 4.67 -19.31
CA SER A 60 -9.51 4.82 -18.36
C SER A 60 -9.98 4.67 -16.91
N ALA A 61 -9.13 4.11 -16.04
CA ALA A 61 -9.40 4.02 -14.60
C ALA A 61 -9.67 5.41 -13.97
N ARG A 62 -9.09 6.48 -14.54
CA ARG A 62 -9.31 7.86 -14.09
C ARG A 62 -10.72 8.36 -14.44
N GLU A 63 -11.27 7.93 -15.56
CA GLU A 63 -12.65 8.23 -15.95
C GLU A 63 -13.64 7.48 -15.08
N ILE A 64 -13.34 6.22 -14.78
CA ILE A 64 -14.11 5.41 -13.83
C ILE A 64 -14.06 6.01 -12.42
N ALA A 65 -12.91 6.52 -11.97
CA ALA A 65 -12.79 7.21 -10.69
C ALA A 65 -13.70 8.42 -10.56
N LYS A 66 -13.84 9.23 -11.63
CA LYS A 66 -14.80 10.35 -11.67
C LYS A 66 -16.25 9.87 -11.59
N MET A 67 -16.57 8.78 -12.25
CA MET A 67 -17.88 8.15 -12.19
C MET A 67 -18.18 7.63 -10.77
N CYS A 68 -17.18 7.05 -10.10
CA CYS A 68 -17.33 6.60 -8.73
C CYS A 68 -17.71 7.71 -7.75
N ASP A 69 -17.25 8.96 -7.96
CA ASP A 69 -17.64 10.10 -7.12
C ASP A 69 -19.15 10.37 -7.20
N ILE A 70 -19.72 10.25 -8.39
CA ILE A 70 -21.16 10.40 -8.61
C ILE A 70 -21.94 9.18 -8.12
N HIS A 71 -21.38 7.98 -8.32
CA HIS A 71 -21.96 6.74 -7.78
C HIS A 71 -22.09 6.78 -6.28
N VAL A 72 -21.07 7.19 -5.55
CA VAL A 72 -21.11 7.29 -4.08
C VAL A 72 -22.23 8.20 -3.63
N GLU A 73 -22.42 9.32 -4.29
CA GLU A 73 -23.49 10.26 -3.96
C GLU A 73 -24.88 9.70 -4.25
N LEU A 74 -25.02 8.99 -5.37
CA LEU A 74 -26.27 8.35 -5.80
C LEU A 74 -26.63 7.11 -4.96
N PHE A 75 -25.61 6.31 -4.56
CA PHE A 75 -25.82 5.12 -3.77
C PHE A 75 -25.97 5.38 -2.26
N ARG A 76 -25.47 6.51 -1.77
CA ARG A 76 -25.59 6.89 -0.35
C ARG A 76 -27.04 6.83 0.16
N GLU A 77 -27.99 7.27 -0.64
CA GLU A 77 -29.42 7.18 -0.32
C GLU A 77 -29.99 5.76 -0.44
N ALA A 78 -29.46 4.96 -1.36
CA ALA A 78 -29.96 3.62 -1.63
C ALA A 78 -29.45 2.56 -0.65
N ILE A 79 -28.25 2.75 -0.10
CA ILE A 79 -27.52 1.75 0.71
C ILE A 79 -27.54 2.08 2.21
N ALA A 80 -27.89 3.30 2.62
CA ALA A 80 -27.95 3.71 4.03
C ALA A 80 -28.82 2.81 4.95
N GLY A 81 -29.57 1.86 4.38
CA GLY A 81 -30.36 0.85 5.10
C GLY A 81 -29.67 -0.50 5.32
N SER A 82 -28.57 -0.81 4.61
CA SER A 82 -27.94 -2.14 4.62
C SER A 82 -26.74 -2.30 5.58
N GLU A 83 -26.21 -1.21 6.11
CA GLU A 83 -24.96 -1.20 6.90
C GLU A 83 -24.98 -2.01 8.21
N LYS A 84 -26.14 -2.35 8.75
CA LYS A 84 -26.25 -2.93 10.10
C LYS A 84 -26.17 -4.45 10.18
N GLU A 85 -26.35 -5.18 9.10
CA GLU A 85 -26.42 -6.64 9.16
C GLU A 85 -25.08 -7.34 8.86
N GLU A 86 -24.19 -6.72 8.08
CA GLU A 86 -22.99 -7.40 7.56
C GLU A 86 -21.85 -7.57 8.57
N LEU A 87 -21.80 -6.73 9.62
CA LEU A 87 -20.75 -6.75 10.64
C LEU A 87 -21.02 -7.68 11.82
N LYS A 88 -22.28 -8.09 12.04
CA LYS A 88 -22.68 -8.81 13.26
C LYS A 88 -21.97 -10.14 13.45
N ASP A 89 -21.43 -10.73 12.38
CA ASP A 89 -20.85 -12.08 12.38
C ASP A 89 -19.32 -12.08 12.24
N ILE A 90 -18.66 -10.90 12.23
CA ILE A 90 -17.21 -10.80 12.08
C ILE A 90 -16.57 -10.52 13.46
N PRO A 91 -15.84 -11.49 14.04
CA PRO A 91 -15.30 -11.35 15.38
C PRO A 91 -14.09 -10.40 15.41
N PRO A 92 -13.84 -9.71 16.56
CA PRO A 92 -12.63 -8.95 16.79
C PRO A 92 -11.37 -9.78 16.55
N GLY A 93 -10.40 -9.22 15.85
CA GLY A 93 -9.19 -9.92 15.40
C GLY A 93 -9.21 -10.40 13.97
N HIS A 94 -10.38 -10.45 13.34
CA HIS A 94 -10.47 -10.63 11.89
C HIS A 94 -10.08 -9.32 11.17
N PRO A 95 -9.26 -9.35 10.11
CA PRO A 95 -8.81 -8.13 9.42
C PRO A 95 -9.96 -7.21 9.01
N LEU A 96 -11.03 -7.76 8.50
CA LEU A 96 -12.19 -6.98 8.08
C LEU A 96 -12.87 -6.25 9.24
N HIS A 97 -12.94 -6.87 10.44
CA HIS A 97 -13.44 -6.19 11.64
C HIS A 97 -12.58 -4.96 11.99
N THR A 98 -11.26 -5.14 11.96
CA THR A 98 -10.31 -4.07 12.25
C THR A 98 -10.46 -2.90 11.28
N LEU A 99 -10.58 -3.18 9.98
CA LEU A 99 -10.79 -2.18 8.93
C LEU A 99 -12.08 -1.37 9.14
N TYR A 100 -13.18 -2.04 9.48
CA TYR A 100 -14.44 -1.36 9.78
C TYR A 100 -14.35 -0.46 11.02
N GLU A 101 -13.64 -0.92 12.07
CA GLU A 101 -13.46 -0.09 13.28
C GLU A 101 -12.58 1.13 12.99
N GLU A 102 -11.55 0.99 12.14
CA GLU A 102 -10.75 2.11 11.68
C GLU A 102 -11.58 3.11 10.86
N ASN A 103 -12.46 2.63 10.01
CA ASN A 103 -13.36 3.48 9.24
C ASN A 103 -14.27 4.32 10.14
N LYS A 104 -14.73 3.79 11.26
CA LYS A 104 -15.46 4.59 12.27
C LYS A 104 -14.60 5.70 12.85
N GLU A 105 -13.32 5.43 13.13
CA GLU A 105 -12.40 6.46 13.64
C GLU A 105 -12.04 7.50 12.58
N ILE A 106 -11.88 7.08 11.31
CA ILE A 106 -11.65 8.00 10.17
C ILE A 106 -12.86 8.93 9.98
N MET A 107 -14.07 8.38 10.04
CA MET A 107 -15.31 9.18 9.97
C MET A 107 -15.38 10.23 11.08
N LYS A 108 -15.10 9.86 12.35
CA LYS A 108 -15.06 10.79 13.47
C LYS A 108 -14.03 11.90 13.24
N ASP A 109 -12.84 11.55 12.78
CA ASP A 109 -11.81 12.55 12.52
C ASP A 109 -12.17 13.46 11.34
N ALA A 110 -12.83 12.96 10.30
CA ALA A 110 -13.33 13.75 9.20
C ALA A 110 -14.39 14.77 9.64
N GLU A 111 -15.34 14.36 10.47
CA GLU A 111 -16.35 15.24 11.05
C GLU A 111 -15.74 16.31 11.97
N MET A 112 -14.82 15.90 12.84
CA MET A 112 -14.11 16.81 13.75
C MET A 112 -13.26 17.83 12.99
N LEU A 113 -12.58 17.39 11.92
CA LEU A 113 -11.79 18.29 11.06
C LEU A 113 -12.65 19.41 10.50
N ASN A 114 -13.80 19.06 9.93
CA ASN A 114 -14.74 20.05 9.37
C ASN A 114 -15.31 20.98 10.45
N LEU A 115 -15.64 20.42 11.62
CA LEU A 115 -16.13 21.19 12.78
C LEU A 115 -15.09 22.22 13.25
N TYR A 116 -13.85 21.80 13.52
CA TYR A 116 -12.80 22.70 14.00
C TYR A 116 -12.45 23.77 12.97
N ALA A 117 -12.36 23.41 11.67
CA ALA A 117 -12.11 24.38 10.61
C ALA A 117 -13.24 25.43 10.50
N SER A 118 -14.49 25.01 10.65
CA SER A 118 -15.64 25.91 10.67
C SER A 118 -15.67 26.80 11.94
N THR A 119 -15.31 26.24 13.09
CA THR A 119 -15.22 26.96 14.35
C THR A 119 -14.11 28.02 14.28
N LEU A 120 -12.94 27.67 13.73
CA LEU A 120 -11.85 28.62 13.52
C LEU A 120 -12.30 29.84 12.69
N ALA A 121 -13.08 29.58 11.63
CA ALA A 121 -13.58 30.64 10.76
C ALA A 121 -14.52 31.63 11.48
N ASN A 122 -15.24 31.20 12.50
CA ASN A 122 -16.23 31.98 13.19
C ASN A 122 -15.72 32.57 14.55
N THR A 123 -14.55 32.16 15.02
CA THR A 123 -14.01 32.58 16.32
C THR A 123 -13.34 33.94 16.19
N LYS A 124 -13.73 34.88 17.08
CA LYS A 124 -13.16 36.24 17.16
C LYS A 124 -12.06 36.36 18.19
N ASP A 125 -12.11 35.56 19.25
CA ASP A 125 -11.13 35.55 20.34
C ASP A 125 -9.79 34.99 19.87
N GLU A 126 -8.71 35.75 20.02
CA GLU A 126 -7.38 35.40 19.52
C GLU A 126 -6.78 34.19 20.24
N ARG A 127 -6.99 34.07 21.55
CA ARG A 127 -6.51 32.93 22.31
C ARG A 127 -7.18 31.64 21.88
N MET A 128 -8.49 31.68 21.71
CA MET A 128 -9.27 30.54 21.24
C MET A 128 -8.89 30.14 19.80
N ARG A 129 -8.59 31.13 18.92
CA ARG A 129 -8.07 30.85 17.57
C ARG A 129 -6.78 30.03 17.60
N LYS A 130 -5.82 30.41 18.45
CA LYS A 130 -4.56 29.69 18.61
C LYS A 130 -4.77 28.26 19.11
N GLU A 131 -5.64 28.08 20.11
CA GLU A 131 -5.96 26.75 20.65
C GLU A 131 -6.60 25.84 19.56
N ILE A 132 -7.59 26.35 18.82
CA ILE A 132 -8.24 25.61 17.73
C ILE A 132 -7.23 25.26 16.63
N LEU A 133 -6.36 26.17 16.26
CA LEU A 133 -5.36 25.96 15.22
C LEU A 133 -4.35 24.87 15.59
N GLU A 134 -3.88 24.83 16.84
CA GLU A 134 -3.01 23.76 17.32
C GLU A 134 -3.72 22.41 17.34
N VAL A 135 -4.99 22.35 17.69
CA VAL A 135 -5.79 21.12 17.57
C VAL A 135 -5.91 20.69 16.12
N LEU A 136 -6.18 21.60 15.18
CA LEU A 136 -6.25 21.30 13.75
C LEU A 136 -4.92 20.77 13.20
N LYS A 137 -3.80 21.43 13.52
CA LYS A 137 -2.45 20.98 13.12
C LYS A 137 -2.17 19.57 13.62
N GLY A 138 -2.47 19.31 14.89
CA GLY A 138 -2.31 17.98 15.48
C GLY A 138 -3.21 16.94 14.82
N MET A 139 -4.45 17.28 14.49
CA MET A 139 -5.40 16.39 13.83
C MET A 139 -4.95 16.03 12.39
N VAL A 140 -4.61 17.05 11.59
CA VAL A 140 -4.17 16.82 10.19
C VAL A 140 -2.86 16.00 10.15
N ASN A 141 -1.95 16.22 11.12
CA ASN A 141 -0.77 15.38 11.26
C ASN A 141 -1.11 13.90 11.57
N ARG A 142 -2.10 13.66 12.43
CA ARG A 142 -2.56 12.27 12.71
C ARG A 142 -3.23 11.64 11.49
N LEU A 143 -4.02 12.39 10.72
CA LEU A 143 -4.66 11.89 9.50
C LEU A 143 -3.67 11.38 8.45
N ARG A 144 -2.40 11.81 8.49
CA ARG A 144 -1.35 11.20 7.65
C ARG A 144 -1.22 9.69 7.87
N ALA A 145 -1.46 9.23 9.09
CA ALA A 145 -1.36 7.83 9.43
C ALA A 145 -2.38 6.97 8.66
N VAL A 146 -3.55 7.51 8.27
CA VAL A 146 -4.52 6.80 7.42
C VAL A 146 -3.84 6.29 6.15
N GLY A 147 -3.06 7.16 5.48
CA GLY A 147 -2.35 6.81 4.25
C GLY A 147 -1.22 5.79 4.43
N PHE A 148 -0.57 5.75 5.60
CA PHE A 148 0.56 4.87 5.87
C PHE A 148 0.19 3.54 6.55
N THR A 149 -0.99 3.46 7.14
CA THR A 149 -1.47 2.25 7.81
C THR A 149 -2.69 1.69 7.10
N HIS A 150 -3.84 2.32 7.20
CA HIS A 150 -5.11 1.83 6.68
C HIS A 150 -5.07 1.61 5.16
N TYR A 151 -4.82 2.65 4.36
CA TYR A 151 -4.73 2.53 2.91
C TYR A 151 -3.58 1.62 2.46
N ASN A 152 -2.45 1.67 3.16
CA ASN A 152 -1.32 0.79 2.84
C ASN A 152 -1.67 -0.70 3.05
N ARG A 153 -2.47 -1.04 4.06
CA ARG A 153 -2.94 -2.42 4.24
C ARG A 153 -3.89 -2.84 3.12
N GLU A 154 -4.77 -1.95 2.69
CA GLU A 154 -5.63 -2.25 1.54
C GLU A 154 -4.81 -2.46 0.26
N GLU A 155 -3.90 -1.54 -0.03
CA GLU A 155 -3.06 -1.57 -1.23
C GLU A 155 -2.12 -2.78 -1.26
N MET A 156 -1.49 -3.14 -0.14
CA MET A 156 -0.45 -4.17 -0.09
C MET A 156 -0.96 -5.55 0.30
N LEU A 157 -2.05 -5.63 1.07
CA LEU A 157 -2.54 -6.91 1.59
C LEU A 157 -3.86 -7.37 0.96
N LEU A 158 -4.76 -6.44 0.59
CA LEU A 158 -6.09 -6.81 0.08
C LEU A 158 -6.16 -6.80 -1.45
N PHE A 159 -5.68 -5.74 -2.09
CA PHE A 159 -5.74 -5.60 -3.55
C PHE A 159 -5.08 -6.75 -4.31
N PRO A 160 -3.92 -7.30 -3.89
CA PRO A 160 -3.31 -8.42 -4.58
C PRO A 160 -4.21 -9.66 -4.74
N TYR A 161 -5.12 -9.91 -3.80
CA TYR A 161 -6.07 -11.01 -3.89
C TYR A 161 -7.15 -10.79 -4.95
N LEU A 162 -7.59 -9.54 -5.14
CA LEU A 162 -8.53 -9.17 -6.22
C LEU A 162 -7.84 -9.20 -7.57
N GLU A 163 -6.66 -8.61 -7.66
CA GLU A 163 -5.85 -8.52 -8.87
C GLU A 163 -5.48 -9.90 -9.39
N ARG A 164 -5.10 -10.81 -8.51
CA ARG A 164 -4.79 -12.20 -8.86
C ARG A 164 -5.98 -12.92 -9.49
N ARG A 165 -7.20 -12.57 -9.08
CA ARG A 165 -8.45 -13.07 -9.67
C ARG A 165 -8.86 -12.32 -10.94
N GLY A 166 -8.08 -11.34 -11.38
CA GLY A 166 -8.35 -10.51 -12.55
C GLY A 166 -9.34 -9.36 -12.28
N ILE A 167 -9.61 -9.04 -11.02
CA ILE A 167 -10.42 -7.88 -10.62
C ILE A 167 -9.45 -6.72 -10.34
N THR A 168 -9.14 -5.93 -11.36
CA THR A 168 -8.14 -4.85 -11.30
C THR A 168 -8.73 -3.45 -11.23
N ALA A 169 -9.96 -3.25 -11.70
CA ALA A 169 -10.58 -1.93 -11.76
C ALA A 169 -10.77 -1.31 -10.36
N VAL A 170 -11.31 -2.06 -9.40
CA VAL A 170 -11.54 -1.58 -8.04
C VAL A 170 -10.24 -1.18 -7.36
N PRO A 171 -9.20 -2.03 -7.27
CA PRO A 171 -7.89 -1.62 -6.75
C PRO A 171 -7.37 -0.33 -7.38
N THR A 172 -7.40 -0.22 -8.71
CA THR A 172 -6.86 0.95 -9.41
C THR A 172 -7.61 2.25 -9.05
N VAL A 173 -8.94 2.18 -8.98
CA VAL A 173 -9.77 3.33 -8.62
C VAL A 173 -9.53 3.76 -7.18
N LEU A 174 -9.54 2.82 -6.24
CA LEU A 174 -9.33 3.11 -4.82
C LEU A 174 -7.92 3.66 -4.58
N TRP A 175 -6.89 3.07 -5.19
CA TRP A 175 -5.53 3.58 -5.09
C TRP A 175 -5.42 5.04 -5.55
N THR A 176 -6.07 5.37 -6.67
CA THR A 176 -6.10 6.76 -7.17
C THR A 176 -6.71 7.70 -6.13
N LYS A 177 -7.81 7.29 -5.47
CA LYS A 177 -8.47 8.09 -4.43
C LYS A 177 -7.63 8.19 -3.15
N HIS A 178 -6.94 7.14 -2.75
CA HIS A 178 -5.98 7.19 -1.64
C HIS A 178 -4.90 8.23 -1.88
N ASP A 179 -4.36 8.30 -3.11
CA ASP A 179 -3.33 9.29 -3.46
C ASP A 179 -3.88 10.72 -3.52
N GLU A 180 -5.11 10.91 -3.98
CA GLU A 180 -5.80 12.20 -3.91
C GLU A 180 -5.94 12.67 -2.45
N ILE A 181 -6.38 11.80 -1.53
CA ILE A 181 -6.51 12.10 -0.09
C ILE A 181 -5.15 12.38 0.54
N ARG A 182 -4.10 11.58 0.24
CA ARG A 182 -2.73 11.87 0.68
C ARG A 182 -2.27 13.25 0.23
N GLY A 183 -2.60 13.62 -1.01
CA GLY A 183 -2.33 14.93 -1.59
C GLY A 183 -3.06 16.07 -0.87
N MET A 184 -4.36 15.90 -0.57
CA MET A 184 -5.17 16.88 0.17
C MET A 184 -4.64 17.09 1.59
N ILE A 185 -4.26 16.02 2.30
CA ILE A 185 -3.65 16.11 3.63
C ILE A 185 -2.36 16.93 3.56
N LYS A 186 -1.50 16.66 2.59
CA LYS A 186 -0.26 17.41 2.39
C LYS A 186 -0.53 18.88 2.12
N GLN A 187 -1.47 19.19 1.22
CA GLN A 187 -1.84 20.57 0.89
C GLN A 187 -2.36 21.33 2.12
N LEU A 188 -3.24 20.71 2.91
CA LEU A 188 -3.76 21.35 4.12
C LEU A 188 -2.65 21.60 5.16
N LEU A 189 -1.71 20.67 5.32
CA LEU A 189 -0.54 20.86 6.19
C LEU A 189 0.33 22.04 5.72
N GLU A 190 0.55 22.19 4.42
CA GLU A 190 1.33 23.32 3.87
C GLU A 190 0.60 24.66 4.09
N ILE A 191 -0.73 24.69 4.00
CA ILE A 191 -1.52 25.89 4.32
C ILE A 191 -1.38 26.22 5.82
N LEU A 192 -1.53 25.22 6.69
CA LEU A 192 -1.43 25.41 8.14
C LEU A 192 -0.06 25.92 8.61
N LYS A 193 1.01 25.64 7.88
CA LYS A 193 2.35 26.20 8.15
C LYS A 193 2.45 27.69 7.82
N LYS A 194 1.61 28.22 6.93
CA LYS A 194 1.64 29.59 6.42
C LYS A 194 0.77 30.57 7.25
N GLU A 195 0.44 30.22 8.46
CA GLU A 195 -0.38 31.02 9.40
C GLU A 195 0.07 32.49 9.49
N ASN A 196 1.37 32.74 9.51
CA ASN A 196 1.95 34.08 9.65
C ASN A 196 2.39 34.72 8.32
N GLU A 197 2.15 34.05 7.18
CA GLU A 197 2.62 34.51 5.86
C GLU A 197 1.51 35.14 5.03
N MET A 198 0.26 35.11 5.49
CA MET A 198 -0.91 35.65 4.78
C MET A 198 -1.90 36.34 5.73
N GLU A 199 -2.80 37.11 5.13
CA GLU A 199 -3.90 37.75 5.87
C GLU A 199 -4.77 36.70 6.57
N TRP A 200 -5.10 36.95 7.86
CA TRP A 200 -5.88 36.01 8.67
C TRP A 200 -7.19 35.54 8.01
N LYS A 201 -7.91 36.47 7.41
CA LYS A 201 -9.19 36.16 6.75
C LYS A 201 -9.01 35.22 5.57
N GLU A 202 -7.96 35.43 4.78
CA GLU A 202 -7.60 34.58 3.64
C GLU A 202 -7.14 33.20 4.11
N PHE A 203 -6.27 33.18 5.12
CA PHE A 203 -5.78 31.95 5.75
C PHE A 203 -6.92 31.05 6.20
N VAL A 204 -7.83 31.59 7.02
CA VAL A 204 -8.96 30.83 7.58
C VAL A 204 -9.91 30.35 6.49
N SER A 205 -10.15 31.17 5.45
CA SER A 205 -10.97 30.76 4.29
C SER A 205 -10.38 29.54 3.59
N LYS A 206 -9.06 29.56 3.31
CA LYS A 206 -8.35 28.44 2.69
C LYS A 206 -8.33 27.19 3.56
N VAL A 207 -8.10 27.35 4.89
CA VAL A 207 -8.14 26.24 5.82
C VAL A 207 -9.53 25.58 5.84
N LYS A 208 -10.59 26.39 5.93
CA LYS A 208 -11.97 25.89 5.94
C LYS A 208 -12.32 25.16 4.65
N GLU A 209 -11.99 25.74 3.50
CA GLU A 209 -12.22 25.13 2.18
C GLU A 209 -11.54 23.77 2.08
N LYS A 210 -10.22 23.73 2.32
CA LYS A 210 -9.44 22.50 2.16
C LYS A 210 -9.74 21.45 3.23
N ALA A 211 -10.07 21.85 4.45
CA ALA A 211 -10.53 20.93 5.48
C ALA A 211 -11.89 20.30 5.12
N SER A 212 -12.81 21.08 4.55
CA SER A 212 -14.11 20.57 4.11
C SER A 212 -13.99 19.62 2.90
N GLU A 213 -13.10 19.94 1.94
CA GLU A 213 -12.80 19.05 0.81
C GLU A 213 -12.20 17.71 1.31
N LEU A 214 -11.21 17.77 2.18
CA LEU A 214 -10.59 16.58 2.77
C LEU A 214 -11.58 15.76 3.58
N SER A 215 -12.38 16.41 4.45
CA SER A 215 -13.42 15.73 5.25
C SER A 215 -14.38 14.96 4.35
N ARG A 216 -14.86 15.59 3.27
CA ARG A 216 -15.75 14.94 2.31
C ARG A 216 -15.09 13.76 1.62
N ALA A 217 -13.83 13.92 1.17
CA ALA A 217 -13.09 12.86 0.50
C ALA A 217 -12.87 11.64 1.41
N LEU A 218 -12.58 11.85 2.70
CA LEU A 218 -12.45 10.77 3.70
C LEU A 218 -13.79 10.03 3.90
N VAL A 219 -14.87 10.77 4.06
CA VAL A 219 -16.22 10.18 4.21
C VAL A 219 -16.61 9.37 2.98
N ASP A 220 -16.36 9.90 1.79
CA ASP A 220 -16.66 9.22 0.52
C ASP A 220 -15.78 7.98 0.34
N MET A 221 -14.54 8.00 0.84
CA MET A 221 -13.66 6.84 0.79
C MET A 221 -14.16 5.72 1.70
N VAL A 222 -14.45 6.04 2.97
CA VAL A 222 -15.04 5.06 3.93
C VAL A 222 -16.33 4.46 3.38
N PHE A 223 -17.16 5.26 2.70
CA PHE A 223 -18.36 4.72 2.07
C PHE A 223 -18.05 3.68 0.99
N ARG A 224 -17.03 3.92 0.13
CA ARG A 224 -16.61 2.98 -0.93
C ARG A 224 -16.06 1.68 -0.34
N GLU A 225 -15.23 1.81 0.68
CA GLU A 225 -14.65 0.66 1.38
C GLU A 225 -15.73 -0.21 2.00
N ASN A 226 -16.60 0.38 2.80
CA ASN A 226 -17.64 -0.34 3.53
C ASN A 226 -18.71 -0.99 2.61
N ASN A 227 -19.01 -0.37 1.47
CA ASN A 227 -20.13 -0.81 0.65
C ASN A 227 -19.70 -1.51 -0.65
N ILE A 228 -18.44 -1.37 -1.08
CA ILE A 228 -17.95 -1.97 -2.32
C ILE A 228 -16.79 -2.91 -2.05
N LEU A 229 -15.70 -2.41 -1.47
CA LEU A 229 -14.48 -3.19 -1.29
C LEU A 229 -14.68 -4.35 -0.31
N TYR A 230 -15.11 -4.04 0.91
CA TYR A 230 -15.20 -5.04 1.99
C TYR A 230 -16.25 -6.13 1.73
N PRO A 231 -17.45 -5.84 1.23
CA PRO A 231 -18.38 -6.89 0.83
C PRO A 231 -17.82 -7.78 -0.29
N THR A 232 -17.11 -7.19 -1.27
CA THR A 232 -16.47 -7.96 -2.34
C THR A 232 -15.40 -8.90 -1.79
N LEU A 233 -14.53 -8.40 -0.91
CA LEU A 233 -13.50 -9.22 -0.27
C LEU A 233 -14.10 -10.31 0.62
N LYS A 234 -15.12 -9.99 1.41
CA LYS A 234 -15.83 -10.96 2.27
C LYS A 234 -16.41 -12.12 1.46
N ALA A 235 -16.96 -11.83 0.28
CA ALA A 235 -17.54 -12.83 -0.59
C ALA A 235 -16.50 -13.70 -1.33
N LEU A 236 -15.31 -13.15 -1.59
CA LEU A 236 -14.31 -13.81 -2.44
C LEU A 236 -13.17 -14.50 -1.67
N LEU A 237 -12.79 -13.98 -0.51
CA LEU A 237 -11.64 -14.46 0.22
C LEU A 237 -12.01 -15.60 1.16
N SER A 238 -11.21 -16.66 1.12
CA SER A 238 -11.28 -17.80 2.04
C SER A 238 -10.68 -17.47 3.40
N GLU A 239 -10.96 -18.30 4.41
CA GLU A 239 -10.35 -18.17 5.74
C GLU A 239 -8.81 -18.13 5.69
N GLY A 240 -8.17 -18.97 4.85
CA GLY A 240 -6.72 -19.02 4.71
C GLY A 240 -6.12 -17.72 4.17
N GLU A 241 -6.81 -17.06 3.26
CA GLU A 241 -6.38 -15.76 2.73
C GLU A 241 -6.49 -14.67 3.80
N TRP A 242 -7.54 -14.67 4.60
CA TRP A 242 -7.67 -13.78 5.75
C TRP A 242 -6.61 -14.04 6.83
N VAL A 243 -6.20 -15.30 7.03
CA VAL A 243 -5.08 -15.65 7.92
C VAL A 243 -3.78 -15.06 7.43
N ALA A 244 -3.48 -15.18 6.14
CA ALA A 244 -2.27 -14.60 5.56
C ALA A 244 -2.26 -13.06 5.66
N ILE A 245 -3.39 -12.41 5.45
CA ILE A 245 -3.54 -10.96 5.66
C ILE A 245 -3.25 -10.60 7.11
N ARG A 246 -3.89 -11.29 8.07
CA ARG A 246 -3.76 -11.00 9.50
C ARG A 246 -2.31 -11.09 9.99
N GLN A 247 -1.55 -12.04 9.49
CA GLN A 247 -0.14 -12.25 9.87
C GLN A 247 0.77 -11.09 9.45
N GLN A 248 0.38 -10.31 8.43
CA GLN A 248 1.18 -9.24 7.87
C GLN A 248 0.75 -7.84 8.35
N GLU A 249 -0.47 -7.71 8.87
CA GLU A 249 -1.03 -6.40 9.25
C GLU A 249 -0.19 -5.67 10.31
N ASP A 250 0.40 -6.40 11.26
CA ASP A 250 1.16 -5.82 12.38
C ASP A 250 2.43 -5.10 11.91
N GLU A 251 2.99 -5.49 10.75
CA GLU A 251 4.16 -4.83 10.14
C GLU A 251 3.82 -3.44 9.58
N ILE A 252 2.59 -3.28 9.06
CA ILE A 252 2.12 -2.01 8.50
C ILE A 252 1.54 -1.13 9.60
N GLY A 253 0.84 -1.73 10.56
CA GLY A 253 0.22 -1.04 11.67
C GLY A 253 -1.22 -0.59 11.40
N TYR A 254 -1.80 0.16 12.35
CA TYR A 254 -3.22 0.44 12.43
C TYR A 254 -3.50 1.92 12.66
N TYR A 255 -4.68 2.38 12.21
CA TYR A 255 -5.14 3.72 12.47
C TYR A 255 -6.04 3.74 13.71
N LYS A 256 -5.52 4.22 14.87
CA LYS A 256 -6.24 4.38 16.14
C LYS A 256 -6.91 3.15 16.74
N VAL A 257 -6.88 2.02 16.08
CA VAL A 257 -7.51 0.77 16.51
C VAL A 257 -6.43 -0.26 16.85
N LYS A 258 -6.74 -1.14 17.78
CA LYS A 258 -5.94 -2.34 18.03
C LYS A 258 -6.80 -3.54 17.64
N PRO A 259 -6.30 -4.47 16.82
CA PRO A 259 -7.04 -5.67 16.48
C PRO A 259 -7.34 -6.47 17.77
N GLY A 260 -8.53 -7.04 17.83
CA GLY A 260 -8.88 -7.99 18.88
C GLY A 260 -8.17 -9.34 18.68
N ASN A 261 -8.52 -10.31 19.51
CA ASN A 261 -7.96 -11.67 19.46
C ASN A 261 -9.03 -12.77 19.55
N GLU A 262 -10.27 -12.44 19.32
CA GLU A 262 -11.40 -13.38 19.42
C GLU A 262 -11.50 -14.28 18.20
N TRP A 263 -11.05 -13.83 17.03
CA TRP A 263 -10.98 -14.62 15.82
C TRP A 263 -9.94 -15.74 15.95
N LYS A 264 -10.38 -17.00 15.79
CA LYS A 264 -9.56 -18.21 15.92
C LYS A 264 -9.65 -19.04 14.65
N PRO A 265 -8.96 -18.63 13.56
CA PRO A 265 -8.97 -19.37 12.31
C PRO A 265 -8.31 -20.74 12.46
N LYS A 266 -8.77 -21.70 11.64
CA LYS A 266 -8.21 -23.05 11.57
C LYS A 266 -7.43 -23.30 10.28
N ALA A 267 -7.67 -22.48 9.26
CA ALA A 267 -7.00 -22.61 7.98
C ALA A 267 -5.52 -22.20 8.09
N LYS A 268 -4.70 -22.78 7.23
CA LYS A 268 -3.33 -22.31 7.02
C LYS A 268 -3.35 -21.02 6.22
N PRO A 269 -2.35 -20.11 6.39
CA PRO A 269 -2.24 -18.93 5.57
C PRO A 269 -2.13 -19.30 4.09
N LEU A 270 -2.79 -18.52 3.23
CA LEU A 270 -2.80 -18.70 1.79
C LEU A 270 -2.54 -17.35 1.11
N HIS A 271 -1.37 -17.20 0.51
CA HIS A 271 -0.94 -15.95 -0.11
C HIS A 271 -1.46 -15.79 -1.54
N PRO A 272 -1.51 -14.56 -2.12
CA PRO A 272 -2.04 -14.33 -3.46
C PRO A 272 -1.38 -15.17 -4.56
N TYR A 273 -0.10 -15.50 -4.42
CA TYR A 273 0.65 -16.32 -5.37
C TYR A 273 0.37 -17.83 -5.27
N GLU A 274 -0.34 -18.27 -4.23
CA GLU A 274 -0.68 -19.67 -3.96
C GLU A 274 -2.12 -20.01 -4.33
N ILE A 275 -2.98 -19.00 -4.48
CA ILE A 275 -4.40 -19.23 -4.75
C ILE A 275 -4.65 -19.79 -6.14
N ASP A 276 -5.59 -20.73 -6.24
CA ASP A 276 -6.24 -21.01 -7.50
C ASP A 276 -7.20 -19.85 -7.83
N ILE A 277 -7.02 -19.26 -8.99
CA ILE A 277 -7.85 -18.16 -9.49
C ILE A 277 -9.27 -18.64 -9.87
N THR A 278 -9.48 -19.95 -9.92
CA THR A 278 -10.77 -20.55 -10.20
C THR A 278 -11.61 -20.52 -8.91
N LEU A 279 -12.70 -19.76 -8.92
CA LEU A 279 -13.61 -19.76 -7.80
C LEU A 279 -14.20 -21.17 -7.61
N THR A 280 -14.18 -21.66 -6.37
CA THR A 280 -14.81 -22.94 -6.04
C THR A 280 -16.33 -22.82 -6.15
N ALA A 281 -17.02 -23.97 -6.33
CA ALA A 281 -18.48 -23.99 -6.35
C ALA A 281 -19.08 -23.41 -5.04
N GLU A 282 -18.41 -23.64 -3.91
CA GLU A 282 -18.82 -23.11 -2.60
C GLU A 282 -18.66 -21.59 -2.54
N GLN A 283 -17.54 -21.06 -3.02
CA GLN A 283 -17.34 -19.60 -3.15
C GLN A 283 -18.41 -18.99 -4.07
N ILE A 284 -18.71 -19.62 -5.20
CA ILE A 284 -19.75 -19.14 -6.11
C ILE A 284 -21.13 -19.17 -5.45
N LEU A 285 -21.43 -20.19 -4.65
CA LEU A 285 -22.71 -20.32 -3.95
C LEU A 285 -22.85 -19.34 -2.78
N SER A 286 -21.76 -18.94 -2.16
CA SER A 286 -21.73 -17.93 -1.08
C SER A 286 -21.88 -16.50 -1.59
N LEU A 287 -21.66 -16.26 -2.89
CA LEU A 287 -21.88 -14.97 -3.51
C LEU A 287 -23.36 -14.62 -3.57
N PRO A 288 -23.73 -13.33 -3.50
CA PRO A 288 -25.07 -12.88 -3.82
C PRO A 288 -25.54 -13.40 -5.18
N LYS A 289 -26.83 -13.69 -5.32
CA LYS A 289 -27.41 -14.28 -6.56
C LYS A 289 -27.08 -13.44 -7.80
N GLU A 290 -27.04 -12.14 -7.65
CA GLU A 290 -26.70 -11.17 -8.68
C GLU A 290 -25.26 -11.38 -9.17
N VAL A 291 -24.32 -11.55 -8.26
CA VAL A 291 -22.91 -11.82 -8.58
C VAL A 291 -22.74 -13.21 -9.19
N GLN A 292 -23.46 -14.21 -8.68
CA GLN A 292 -23.46 -15.54 -9.28
C GLN A 292 -23.91 -15.53 -10.75
N MET A 293 -24.95 -14.73 -11.07
CA MET A 293 -25.41 -14.55 -12.46
C MET A 293 -24.32 -13.90 -13.33
N VAL A 294 -23.62 -12.95 -12.78
CA VAL A 294 -22.54 -12.22 -13.46
C VAL A 294 -21.37 -13.15 -13.77
N LEU A 295 -20.97 -13.99 -12.82
CA LEU A 295 -19.84 -14.93 -12.98
C LEU A 295 -20.18 -16.11 -13.90
N ARG A 296 -21.45 -16.51 -14.04
CA ARG A 296 -21.88 -17.59 -14.95
C ARG A 296 -21.64 -17.28 -16.42
N GLY A 297 -21.49 -16.01 -16.79
CA GLY A 297 -21.25 -15.56 -18.18
C GLY A 297 -19.82 -15.15 -18.49
N GLN A 298 -18.91 -15.08 -17.50
CA GLN A 298 -17.52 -14.63 -17.71
C GLN A 298 -16.52 -15.61 -17.11
N LYS A 299 -15.49 -15.96 -17.90
CA LYS A 299 -14.23 -16.45 -17.33
C LYS A 299 -13.45 -15.26 -16.82
N LEU A 300 -13.37 -15.08 -15.49
CA LEU A 300 -12.39 -14.19 -14.91
C LEU A 300 -11.02 -14.59 -15.45
N GLN A 301 -10.37 -13.69 -16.16
CA GLN A 301 -9.01 -13.91 -16.64
C GLN A 301 -8.05 -13.51 -15.51
N GLY A 302 -7.96 -14.36 -14.49
CA GLY A 302 -7.00 -14.16 -13.44
C GLY A 302 -5.57 -14.40 -13.91
N ASP A 303 -4.62 -13.88 -13.15
CA ASP A 303 -3.21 -14.09 -13.41
C ASP A 303 -2.80 -15.54 -13.07
N LYS A 304 -2.41 -16.30 -14.08
CA LYS A 304 -1.96 -17.71 -13.98
C LYS A 304 -0.46 -17.87 -13.84
N THR A 305 0.27 -16.78 -13.68
CA THR A 305 1.73 -16.83 -13.58
C THR A 305 2.15 -17.65 -12.37
N LYS A 306 2.98 -18.66 -12.61
CA LYS A 306 3.62 -19.44 -11.54
C LYS A 306 4.76 -18.62 -10.98
N VAL A 307 4.68 -18.25 -9.72
CA VAL A 307 5.72 -17.47 -9.02
C VAL A 307 6.91 -18.37 -8.70
N LYS A 308 6.69 -19.56 -8.13
CA LYS A 308 7.74 -20.57 -7.88
C LYS A 308 7.98 -21.37 -9.15
N ARG A 309 9.21 -21.36 -9.65
CA ARG A 309 9.67 -22.11 -10.85
C ARG A 309 10.54 -23.30 -10.42
N GLU A 310 10.73 -24.26 -11.30
CA GLU A 310 11.62 -25.39 -11.06
C GLU A 310 13.07 -24.90 -10.86
N GLY A 311 13.70 -25.36 -9.78
CA GLY A 311 15.07 -24.95 -9.41
C GLY A 311 15.18 -23.64 -8.66
N ASP A 312 14.08 -22.99 -8.33
CA ASP A 312 14.08 -21.82 -7.45
C ASP A 312 14.36 -22.22 -6.00
N LEU A 313 15.14 -21.41 -5.33
CA LEU A 313 15.32 -21.43 -3.89
C LEU A 313 14.20 -20.60 -3.24
N GLU A 314 13.63 -21.13 -2.17
CA GLU A 314 12.68 -20.42 -1.33
C GLU A 314 13.45 -19.52 -0.35
N LEU A 315 13.11 -18.25 -0.33
CA LEU A 315 13.64 -17.22 0.55
C LEU A 315 12.52 -16.72 1.46
N ASP A 316 12.83 -15.96 2.48
CA ASP A 316 11.83 -15.44 3.45
C ASP A 316 10.69 -14.67 2.77
N THR A 317 10.96 -14.00 1.66
CA THR A 317 10.01 -13.14 0.96
C THR A 317 9.86 -13.46 -0.53
N GLY A 318 10.04 -14.71 -0.94
CA GLY A 318 9.82 -15.12 -2.32
C GLY A 318 10.77 -16.18 -2.83
N TYR A 319 10.91 -16.24 -4.15
CA TYR A 319 11.64 -17.32 -4.83
C TYR A 319 12.63 -16.74 -5.83
N LEU A 320 13.86 -17.23 -5.80
CA LEU A 320 14.91 -16.86 -6.77
C LEU A 320 15.69 -18.10 -7.21
N SER A 321 15.99 -18.18 -8.49
CA SER A 321 16.98 -19.16 -8.99
C SER A 321 18.40 -18.74 -8.57
N PRO A 322 19.34 -19.70 -8.42
CA PRO A 322 20.75 -19.38 -8.18
C PRO A 322 21.35 -18.44 -9.22
N LYS A 323 20.88 -18.51 -10.48
CA LYS A 323 21.29 -17.60 -11.55
C LYS A 323 20.84 -16.16 -11.30
N GLU A 324 19.61 -15.96 -10.81
CA GLU A 324 19.08 -14.64 -10.48
C GLU A 324 19.79 -14.06 -9.26
N ILE A 325 20.00 -14.85 -8.21
CA ILE A 325 20.77 -14.44 -7.03
C ILE A 325 22.17 -13.93 -7.45
N ASN A 326 22.87 -14.71 -8.26
CA ASN A 326 24.20 -14.32 -8.75
C ASN A 326 24.15 -13.06 -9.64
N ALA A 327 23.12 -12.92 -10.49
CA ALA A 327 22.93 -11.72 -11.31
C ALA A 327 22.63 -10.48 -10.44
N ILE A 328 21.77 -10.61 -9.43
CA ILE A 328 21.45 -9.52 -8.49
C ILE A 328 22.74 -9.02 -7.82
N PHE A 329 23.55 -9.91 -7.26
CA PHE A 329 24.82 -9.53 -6.63
C PHE A 329 25.78 -8.80 -7.57
N LYS A 330 25.78 -9.12 -8.88
CA LYS A 330 26.61 -8.43 -9.87
C LYS A 330 26.13 -7.00 -10.21
N HIS A 331 24.82 -6.74 -10.04
CA HIS A 331 24.22 -5.47 -10.43
C HIS A 331 23.99 -4.53 -9.23
N LEU A 332 24.23 -4.99 -8.01
CA LEU A 332 24.20 -4.10 -6.85
C LEU A 332 25.30 -3.04 -7.01
N PRO A 333 25.02 -1.75 -6.74
CA PRO A 333 26.00 -0.66 -6.84
C PRO A 333 26.97 -0.65 -5.65
N VAL A 334 27.34 -1.83 -5.18
CA VAL A 334 28.25 -2.05 -4.03
C VAL A 334 29.04 -3.34 -4.24
N ASP A 335 30.27 -3.33 -3.78
CA ASP A 335 31.04 -4.57 -3.64
C ASP A 335 30.66 -5.28 -2.37
N ILE A 336 30.42 -6.57 -2.46
CA ILE A 336 30.09 -7.43 -1.31
C ILE A 336 31.18 -8.48 -1.15
N THR A 337 31.58 -8.72 0.10
CA THR A 337 32.39 -9.88 0.48
C THR A 337 31.80 -10.51 1.74
N PHE A 338 31.54 -11.81 1.72
CA PHE A 338 31.07 -12.56 2.88
C PHE A 338 32.17 -13.45 3.42
N ILE A 339 32.43 -13.34 4.71
CA ILE A 339 33.37 -14.11 5.51
C ILE A 339 32.55 -14.94 6.50
N ASP A 340 32.79 -16.26 6.54
CA ASP A 340 32.04 -17.14 7.46
C ASP A 340 32.51 -17.01 8.92
N LYS A 341 31.83 -17.73 9.80
CA LYS A 341 32.14 -17.78 11.24
C LYS A 341 33.56 -18.27 11.59
N ASP A 342 34.20 -18.96 10.63
CA ASP A 342 35.57 -19.47 10.75
C ASP A 342 36.60 -18.50 10.11
N ASP A 343 36.20 -17.25 9.88
CA ASP A 343 37.01 -16.17 9.32
C ASP A 343 37.50 -16.42 7.88
N ARG A 344 36.80 -17.25 7.11
CA ARG A 344 37.17 -17.56 5.73
C ARG A 344 36.28 -16.85 4.73
N VAL A 345 36.90 -16.34 3.66
CA VAL A 345 36.16 -15.75 2.54
C VAL A 345 35.32 -16.84 1.87
N ARG A 346 34.02 -16.69 1.88
CA ARG A 346 33.07 -17.63 1.28
C ARG A 346 32.51 -17.16 -0.05
N PHE A 347 32.33 -15.85 -0.18
CA PHE A 347 31.70 -15.23 -1.35
C PHE A 347 32.21 -13.80 -1.55
N PHE A 348 32.28 -13.38 -2.79
CA PHE A 348 32.35 -11.97 -3.15
C PHE A 348 31.55 -11.72 -4.44
N SER A 349 30.92 -10.51 -4.56
CA SER A 349 30.19 -10.12 -5.76
C SER A 349 31.12 -9.94 -6.95
N GLY A 350 30.69 -10.39 -8.14
CA GLY A 350 31.37 -10.13 -9.40
C GLY A 350 31.12 -8.69 -9.91
N GLY A 351 31.71 -8.35 -11.06
CA GLY A 351 31.59 -7.05 -11.71
C GLY A 351 32.83 -6.19 -11.51
N ASP A 352 32.70 -4.89 -11.85
CA ASP A 352 33.79 -3.90 -11.65
C ASP A 352 33.88 -3.53 -10.17
N ARG A 353 34.90 -4.05 -9.52
CA ARG A 353 35.08 -3.88 -8.07
C ARG A 353 36.05 -2.75 -7.75
N ILE A 354 35.76 -2.08 -6.63
CA ILE A 354 36.64 -1.07 -6.06
C ILE A 354 37.92 -1.72 -5.53
N PHE A 355 37.77 -2.81 -4.77
CA PHE A 355 38.88 -3.63 -4.31
C PHE A 355 38.93 -4.94 -5.11
N THR A 356 40.01 -5.13 -5.87
CA THR A 356 40.20 -6.33 -6.68
C THR A 356 40.12 -7.60 -5.85
N ARG A 357 39.32 -8.55 -6.31
CA ARG A 357 39.23 -9.91 -5.78
C ARG A 357 39.27 -10.89 -6.96
N THR A 358 39.89 -12.03 -6.74
CA THR A 358 39.94 -13.16 -7.69
C THR A 358 39.45 -14.43 -7.00
N PRO A 359 38.98 -15.46 -7.72
CA PRO A 359 38.56 -16.71 -7.11
C PRO A 359 39.57 -17.37 -6.18
N SER A 360 40.85 -17.06 -6.32
CA SER A 360 41.93 -17.56 -5.46
C SER A 360 41.82 -17.13 -3.99
N VAL A 361 40.97 -16.15 -3.66
CA VAL A 361 40.77 -15.73 -2.27
C VAL A 361 39.69 -16.57 -1.55
N ILE A 362 38.92 -17.37 -2.28
CA ILE A 362 37.89 -18.23 -1.68
C ILE A 362 38.53 -19.29 -0.76
N GLY A 363 38.02 -19.39 0.45
CA GLY A 363 38.56 -20.23 1.52
C GLY A 363 39.77 -19.65 2.25
N ARG A 364 40.30 -18.49 1.80
CA ARG A 364 41.47 -17.83 2.45
C ARG A 364 41.04 -17.21 3.79
N PRO A 365 41.86 -17.35 4.86
CA PRO A 365 41.62 -16.60 6.08
C PRO A 365 41.63 -15.10 5.80
N VAL A 366 40.63 -14.37 6.32
CA VAL A 366 40.46 -12.93 6.02
C VAL A 366 41.65 -12.09 6.51
N GLN A 367 42.32 -12.53 7.58
CA GLN A 367 43.51 -11.88 8.10
C GLN A 367 44.63 -11.79 7.04
N LEU A 368 44.73 -12.82 6.18
CA LEU A 368 45.70 -12.86 5.09
C LEU A 368 45.29 -12.04 3.86
N CYS A 369 44.08 -11.52 3.84
CA CYS A 369 43.59 -10.62 2.80
C CYS A 369 43.93 -9.14 3.10
N HIS A 370 44.54 -8.87 4.25
CA HIS A 370 44.89 -7.52 4.71
C HIS A 370 46.39 -7.35 4.93
N PRO A 371 46.94 -6.14 4.73
CA PRO A 371 48.31 -5.84 5.08
C PRO A 371 48.57 -6.09 6.58
N PRO A 372 49.75 -6.61 6.98
CA PRO A 372 50.07 -6.93 8.39
C PRO A 372 49.76 -5.80 9.37
N LYS A 373 49.95 -4.53 8.94
CA LYS A 373 49.68 -3.36 9.77
C LYS A 373 48.23 -3.14 10.15
N SER A 374 47.26 -3.74 9.42
CA SER A 374 45.82 -3.60 9.67
C SER A 374 45.14 -4.85 10.24
N VAL A 375 45.86 -6.00 10.31
CA VAL A 375 45.31 -7.28 10.80
C VAL A 375 44.75 -7.16 12.22
N HIS A 376 45.38 -6.37 13.09
CA HIS A 376 44.92 -6.14 14.45
C HIS A 376 43.53 -5.50 14.50
N ILE A 377 43.20 -4.60 13.54
CA ILE A 377 41.87 -3.99 13.41
C ILE A 377 40.85 -5.02 12.95
N VAL A 378 41.21 -5.83 11.94
CA VAL A 378 40.36 -6.92 11.45
C VAL A 378 39.99 -7.86 12.59
N ASN A 379 41.00 -8.34 13.35
CA ASN A 379 40.75 -9.24 14.49
C ASN A 379 39.89 -8.59 15.57
N LYS A 380 40.06 -7.29 15.84
CA LYS A 380 39.23 -6.54 16.79
C LYS A 380 37.78 -6.50 16.38
N ILE A 381 37.49 -6.26 15.09
CA ILE A 381 36.13 -6.26 14.53
C ILE A 381 35.51 -7.65 14.64
N LEU A 382 36.17 -8.67 14.10
CA LEU A 382 35.69 -10.05 14.11
C LEU A 382 35.40 -10.55 15.55
N LYS A 383 36.30 -10.25 16.48
CA LYS A 383 36.10 -10.59 17.89
C LYS A 383 34.88 -9.89 18.47
N ALA A 384 34.70 -8.60 18.24
CA ALA A 384 33.55 -7.84 18.73
C ALA A 384 32.24 -8.36 18.18
N PHE A 385 32.21 -8.76 16.89
CA PHE A 385 31.05 -9.33 16.23
C PHE A 385 30.69 -10.73 16.77
N LYS A 386 31.67 -11.60 16.87
CA LYS A 386 31.49 -12.96 17.44
C LYS A 386 31.00 -12.94 18.90
N GLU A 387 31.46 -11.99 19.68
CA GLU A 387 31.06 -11.80 21.08
C GLU A 387 29.73 -11.02 21.25
N GLY A 388 29.08 -10.60 20.18
CA GLY A 388 27.83 -9.84 20.23
C GLY A 388 27.94 -8.44 20.82
N ARG A 389 29.16 -7.89 20.94
CA ARG A 389 29.41 -6.55 21.52
C ARG A 389 29.14 -5.42 20.54
N LYS A 390 29.26 -5.70 19.26
CA LYS A 390 28.99 -4.78 18.15
C LYS A 390 28.46 -5.57 16.95
N ASP A 391 27.66 -4.91 16.12
CA ASP A 391 27.10 -5.49 14.90
C ASP A 391 27.50 -4.72 13.64
N ILE A 392 28.08 -3.51 13.79
CA ILE A 392 28.51 -2.66 12.69
C ILE A 392 29.91 -2.08 12.97
N ALA A 393 30.75 -2.06 11.95
CA ALA A 393 31.99 -1.26 11.89
C ALA A 393 32.02 -0.49 10.57
N GLU A 394 32.48 0.74 10.60
CA GLU A 394 32.38 1.65 9.47
C GLU A 394 33.69 2.43 9.28
N PHE A 395 34.06 2.59 8.00
CA PHE A 395 35.20 3.36 7.57
C PHE A 395 34.88 4.13 6.30
N TRP A 396 35.57 5.24 6.08
CA TRP A 396 35.55 5.93 4.80
C TRP A 396 36.94 6.44 4.46
N ILE A 397 37.29 6.33 3.18
CA ILE A 397 38.60 6.73 2.67
C ILE A 397 38.48 7.54 1.38
N GLN A 398 39.48 8.34 1.08
CA GLN A 398 39.65 8.91 -0.24
C GLN A 398 40.69 8.08 -1.01
N MET A 399 40.35 7.61 -2.19
CA MET A 399 41.22 6.77 -3.02
C MET A 399 41.02 7.11 -4.50
N GLY A 400 42.07 7.56 -5.16
CA GLY A 400 42.05 7.88 -6.59
C GLY A 400 40.97 8.89 -7.01
N GLY A 401 40.71 9.92 -6.18
CA GLY A 401 39.68 10.92 -6.43
C GLY A 401 38.25 10.48 -6.05
N ARG A 402 38.08 9.24 -5.61
CA ARG A 402 36.81 8.71 -5.17
C ARG A 402 36.67 8.71 -3.65
N PHE A 403 35.45 8.90 -3.16
CA PHE A 403 35.11 8.79 -1.75
C PHE A 403 34.47 7.43 -1.50
N ILE A 404 35.23 6.52 -0.88
CA ILE A 404 34.84 5.13 -0.68
C ILE A 404 34.34 4.95 0.74
N HIS A 405 33.12 4.40 0.86
CA HIS A 405 32.47 4.05 2.10
C HIS A 405 32.54 2.53 2.31
N ILE A 406 33.06 2.10 3.44
CA ILE A 406 33.31 0.68 3.77
C ILE A 406 32.55 0.37 5.06
N ARG A 407 31.69 -0.62 5.01
CA ARG A 407 30.92 -1.08 6.18
C ARG A 407 31.08 -2.58 6.37
N TYR A 408 31.12 -2.98 7.60
CA TYR A 408 31.12 -4.38 8.03
C TYR A 408 29.93 -4.61 8.92
N PHE A 409 29.22 -5.72 8.68
CA PHE A 409 28.04 -6.13 9.42
C PHE A 409 28.23 -7.53 9.97
N ALA A 410 27.89 -7.75 11.26
CA ALA A 410 27.73 -9.08 11.79
C ALA A 410 26.44 -9.69 11.21
N VAL A 411 26.57 -10.78 10.47
CA VAL A 411 25.44 -11.54 9.96
C VAL A 411 25.05 -12.60 10.98
N ARG A 412 23.77 -12.62 11.35
CA ARG A 412 23.22 -13.57 12.32
C ARG A 412 21.98 -14.25 11.76
N ASP A 413 21.67 -15.44 12.24
CA ASP A 413 20.43 -16.13 11.98
C ASP A 413 19.28 -15.61 12.87
N GLU A 414 18.10 -16.20 12.72
CA GLU A 414 16.87 -15.87 13.49
C GLU A 414 17.04 -16.06 15.02
N ASN A 415 17.97 -16.94 15.44
CA ASN A 415 18.27 -17.21 16.83
C ASN A 415 19.34 -16.26 17.39
N GLY A 416 19.89 -15.38 16.56
CA GLY A 416 20.98 -14.47 16.91
C GLY A 416 22.38 -15.10 16.83
N GLU A 417 22.50 -16.34 16.31
CA GLU A 417 23.80 -16.98 16.12
C GLU A 417 24.61 -16.29 15.01
N TYR A 418 25.88 -16.06 15.27
CA TYR A 418 26.77 -15.42 14.31
C TYR A 418 27.12 -16.38 13.16
N LEU A 419 26.67 -16.03 11.95
CA LEU A 419 26.94 -16.75 10.71
C LEU A 419 28.23 -16.29 10.02
N GLY A 420 28.60 -15.03 10.22
CA GLY A 420 29.76 -14.45 9.56
C GLY A 420 29.75 -12.92 9.52
N THR A 421 30.67 -12.35 8.75
CA THR A 421 30.77 -10.91 8.52
C THR A 421 30.53 -10.58 7.06
N LEU A 422 29.65 -9.63 6.80
CA LEU A 422 29.43 -9.04 5.49
C LEU A 422 30.21 -7.72 5.38
N GLU A 423 31.11 -7.63 4.39
CA GLU A 423 31.76 -6.39 3.96
C GLU A 423 30.93 -5.79 2.82
N VAL A 424 30.61 -4.51 2.91
CA VAL A 424 29.95 -3.72 1.85
C VAL A 424 30.82 -2.50 1.56
N VAL A 425 31.26 -2.36 0.30
CA VAL A 425 32.09 -1.23 -0.16
C VAL A 425 31.34 -0.49 -1.25
N GLN A 426 31.25 0.83 -1.13
CA GLN A 426 30.54 1.69 -2.07
C GLN A 426 31.34 2.93 -2.42
N ASP A 427 31.38 3.27 -3.70
CA ASP A 427 31.80 4.61 -4.14
C ASP A 427 30.61 5.57 -3.97
N VAL A 428 30.72 6.50 -3.05
CA VAL A 428 29.66 7.49 -2.76
C VAL A 428 30.01 8.88 -3.28
N THR A 429 30.98 8.99 -4.17
CA THR A 429 31.45 10.27 -4.71
C THR A 429 30.33 11.07 -5.34
N GLU A 430 29.56 10.46 -6.23
CA GLU A 430 28.43 11.10 -6.91
C GLU A 430 27.29 11.37 -5.93
N ILE A 431 26.97 10.42 -5.03
CA ILE A 431 25.92 10.56 -4.04
C ILE A 431 26.14 11.78 -3.13
N LYS A 432 27.40 12.02 -2.71
CA LYS A 432 27.76 13.21 -1.92
C LYS A 432 27.46 14.54 -2.61
N ASN A 433 27.41 14.55 -3.93
CA ASN A 433 27.22 15.76 -4.72
C ASN A 433 25.76 16.00 -5.12
N LEU A 434 24.84 15.04 -4.83
CA LEU A 434 23.42 15.19 -5.11
C LEU A 434 22.81 16.33 -4.30
N LYS A 435 21.97 17.14 -4.95
CA LYS A 435 21.26 18.27 -4.32
C LYS A 435 19.79 18.23 -4.72
N GLY A 436 18.93 18.64 -3.79
CA GLY A 436 17.48 18.71 -4.04
C GLY A 436 16.83 17.34 -4.24
N GLU A 437 15.84 17.29 -5.11
CA GLU A 437 15.05 16.09 -5.40
C GLU A 437 14.99 15.84 -6.91
N LYS A 438 15.08 14.58 -7.33
CA LYS A 438 14.82 14.15 -8.71
C LYS A 438 13.69 13.13 -8.69
N ARG A 439 12.48 13.54 -9.05
CA ARG A 439 11.26 12.71 -8.99
C ARG A 439 10.82 12.18 -10.34
N LEU A 440 11.30 12.74 -11.41
CA LEU A 440 10.89 12.37 -12.76
C LEU A 440 12.06 11.76 -13.53
N LEU A 441 11.73 10.82 -14.37
CA LEU A 441 12.66 10.22 -15.31
C LEU A 441 13.04 11.28 -16.36
N ASP A 442 14.32 11.37 -16.67
CA ASP A 442 14.90 12.34 -17.62
C ASP A 442 15.48 11.66 -18.88
N TRP A 443 15.10 10.41 -19.15
CA TRP A 443 15.49 9.74 -20.37
C TRP A 443 14.95 10.52 -21.58
N ARG A 444 15.83 10.82 -22.53
CA ARG A 444 15.47 11.32 -23.84
C ARG A 444 15.45 10.12 -24.77
N ASP A 445 14.30 9.80 -25.34
CA ASP A 445 14.14 8.81 -26.39
C ASP A 445 14.88 9.24 -27.66
#